data_58e6b279ea8cedba3f4828b2d0f52d6f
#
_entry.id   58e6b279ea8cedba3f4828b2d0f52d6f
#
_cell.length_a   1.000
_cell.length_b   1.000
_cell.length_c   1.000
_cell.angle_alpha   90.00
_cell.angle_beta   90.00
_cell.angle_gamma   90.00
#
_symmetry.space_group_name_H-M   'P 1'
#
loop_
_entity.id
_entity.type
_entity.pdbx_description
1 polymer ?
#
loop_
_entity_poly.entity_id
_entity_poly.type
_entity_poly.pdbx_seq_one_letter_code
_entity_poly.pdbx_strand_id
1 'polypeptide(L)'
;MNKKLTTDQQAFIVQSLARYMAPSEVAEAVKFEFGLEVSRQLVNSYVPGRNPDLAARWENLFESTRRDFITSTADIGIAQKVHRLKALGRMFKKARRMGNYHLAAKILEQAAKESGCYYDRRRKRAV
;
A
#
# COMPACT_ATOMS: atom_id res chain seq x y z
N MET A 1 -22.82 21.24 -10.48
CA MET A 1 -21.73 22.07 -11.04
C MET A 1 -20.39 21.43 -10.78
N ASN A 2 -19.66 21.16 -11.86
CA ASN A 2 -18.32 20.60 -11.75
C ASN A 2 -17.35 21.74 -11.41
N LYS A 3 -17.05 21.87 -10.14
CA LYS A 3 -15.98 22.78 -9.73
C LYS A 3 -14.67 22.19 -10.21
N LYS A 4 -13.91 22.97 -10.97
CA LYS A 4 -12.56 22.57 -11.36
C LYS A 4 -11.71 22.40 -10.10
N LEU A 5 -10.96 21.31 -10.06
CA LEU A 5 -10.01 21.06 -9.00
C LEU A 5 -8.89 22.11 -9.05
N THR A 6 -8.51 22.60 -7.89
CA THR A 6 -7.33 23.46 -7.79
C THR A 6 -6.07 22.64 -7.99
N THR A 7 -4.95 23.31 -8.29
CA THR A 7 -3.66 22.64 -8.43
C THR A 7 -3.28 21.87 -7.17
N ASP A 8 -3.55 22.43 -6.00
CA ASP A 8 -3.26 21.75 -4.71
C ASP A 8 -4.11 20.51 -4.52
N GLN A 9 -5.38 20.56 -4.91
CA GLN A 9 -6.27 19.39 -4.85
C GLN A 9 -5.84 18.30 -5.81
N GLN A 10 -5.45 18.68 -7.02
CA GLN A 10 -4.92 17.73 -8.00
C GLN A 10 -3.63 17.07 -7.52
N ALA A 11 -2.71 17.89 -6.97
CA ALA A 11 -1.46 17.36 -6.41
C ALA A 11 -1.72 16.38 -5.26
N PHE A 12 -2.67 16.70 -4.38
CA PHE A 12 -3.06 15.82 -3.28
C PHE A 12 -3.54 14.46 -3.81
N ILE A 13 -4.39 14.46 -4.83
CA ILE A 13 -4.90 13.24 -5.45
C ILE A 13 -3.75 12.40 -6.03
N VAL A 14 -2.89 13.04 -6.81
CA VAL A 14 -1.75 12.36 -7.47
C VAL A 14 -0.80 11.76 -6.43
N GLN A 15 -0.45 12.52 -5.40
CA GLN A 15 0.46 12.06 -4.35
C GLN A 15 -0.15 10.92 -3.52
N SER A 16 -1.45 11.00 -3.23
CA SER A 16 -2.15 9.95 -2.50
C SER A 16 -2.16 8.64 -3.29
N LEU A 17 -2.44 8.72 -4.59
CA LEU A 17 -2.40 7.55 -5.48
C LEU A 17 -0.99 6.97 -5.56
N ALA A 18 0.03 7.82 -5.63
CA ALA A 18 1.42 7.39 -5.67
C ALA A 18 1.83 6.63 -4.40
N ARG A 19 1.20 6.94 -3.27
CA ARG A 19 1.41 6.25 -1.98
C ARG A 19 0.54 5.00 -1.82
N TYR A 20 0.05 4.45 -2.91
CA TYR A 20 -0.72 3.20 -2.95
C TYR A 20 -2.09 3.27 -2.27
N MET A 21 -2.66 4.45 -2.14
CA MET A 21 -4.03 4.56 -1.68
C MET A 21 -5.00 4.16 -2.80
N ALA A 22 -6.04 3.42 -2.45
CA ALA A 22 -7.08 3.06 -3.41
C ALA A 22 -7.88 4.31 -3.83
N PRO A 23 -8.44 4.36 -5.06
CA PRO A 23 -9.23 5.52 -5.49
C PRO A 23 -10.37 5.90 -4.55
N SER A 24 -11.04 4.93 -3.93
CA SER A 24 -12.09 5.18 -2.95
C SER A 24 -11.56 5.84 -1.68
N GLU A 25 -10.38 5.41 -1.22
CA GLU A 25 -9.72 6.02 -0.05
C GLU A 25 -9.28 7.44 -0.35
N VAL A 26 -8.78 7.69 -1.56
CA VAL A 26 -8.38 9.04 -1.99
C VAL A 26 -9.60 9.96 -2.03
N ALA A 27 -10.72 9.48 -2.55
CA ALA A 27 -11.97 10.27 -2.60
C ALA A 27 -12.43 10.65 -1.19
N GLU A 28 -12.36 9.73 -0.24
CA GLU A 28 -12.69 10.00 1.17
C GLU A 28 -11.72 11.00 1.80
N ALA A 29 -10.43 10.87 1.50
CA ALA A 29 -9.41 11.79 2.00
C ALA A 29 -9.60 13.21 1.46
N VAL A 30 -9.96 13.34 0.18
CA VAL A 30 -10.26 14.64 -0.43
C VAL A 30 -11.47 15.28 0.25
N LYS A 31 -12.50 14.50 0.55
CA LYS A 31 -13.68 14.99 1.26
C LYS A 31 -13.31 15.49 2.66
N PHE A 32 -12.46 14.74 3.36
CA PHE A 32 -12.00 15.09 4.70
C PHE A 32 -11.14 16.37 4.70
N GLU A 33 -10.17 16.46 3.77
CA GLU A 33 -9.21 17.57 3.73
C GLU A 33 -9.78 18.85 3.12
N PHE A 34 -10.57 18.73 2.05
CA PHE A 34 -11.04 19.88 1.27
C PHE A 34 -12.55 20.07 1.32
N GLY A 35 -13.29 19.14 1.93
CA GLY A 35 -14.76 19.18 1.92
C GLY A 35 -15.35 19.01 0.52
N LEU A 36 -14.60 18.45 -0.41
CA LEU A 36 -14.98 18.31 -1.81
C LEU A 36 -15.35 16.86 -2.12
N GLU A 37 -16.50 16.67 -2.76
CA GLU A 37 -16.87 15.32 -3.22
C GLU A 37 -16.36 15.07 -4.63
N VAL A 38 -15.56 14.03 -4.78
CA VAL A 38 -15.03 13.58 -6.07
C VAL A 38 -15.38 12.11 -6.26
N SER A 39 -15.59 11.71 -7.51
CA SER A 39 -15.88 10.31 -7.85
C SER A 39 -14.58 9.50 -7.90
N ARG A 40 -14.70 8.18 -7.73
CA ARG A 40 -13.58 7.26 -7.92
C ARG A 40 -13.05 7.33 -9.35
N GLN A 41 -13.93 7.54 -10.33
CA GLN A 41 -13.56 7.67 -11.74
C GLN A 41 -12.68 8.91 -11.96
N LEU A 42 -13.04 10.04 -11.35
CA LEU A 42 -12.22 11.25 -11.42
C LEU A 42 -10.84 11.01 -10.81
N VAL A 43 -10.77 10.41 -9.63
CA VAL A 43 -9.50 10.06 -8.97
C VAL A 43 -8.69 9.14 -9.88
N ASN A 44 -9.32 8.12 -10.43
CA ASN A 44 -8.64 7.13 -11.28
C ASN A 44 -8.07 7.75 -12.56
N SER A 45 -8.63 8.86 -13.03
CA SER A 45 -8.12 9.57 -14.20
C SER A 45 -6.75 10.21 -13.98
N TYR A 46 -6.30 10.30 -12.73
CA TYR A 46 -4.96 10.78 -12.39
C TYR A 46 -3.91 9.66 -12.27
N VAL A 47 -4.31 8.41 -12.52
CA VAL A 47 -3.36 7.29 -12.52
C VAL A 47 -2.66 7.26 -13.88
N PRO A 48 -1.30 7.32 -13.93
CA PRO A 48 -0.57 7.22 -15.18
C PRO A 48 -0.92 5.94 -15.94
N GLY A 49 -1.11 6.09 -17.25
CA GLY A 49 -1.48 4.98 -18.13
C GLY A 49 -2.97 4.73 -18.27
N ARG A 50 -3.81 5.29 -17.39
CA ARG A 50 -5.27 5.13 -17.49
C ARG A 50 -5.97 6.27 -18.22
N ASN A 51 -5.32 7.42 -18.27
CA ASN A 51 -5.82 8.59 -19.00
C ASN A 51 -4.71 9.08 -19.93
N PRO A 52 -4.86 8.92 -21.25
CA PRO A 52 -3.84 9.35 -22.20
C PRO A 52 -3.67 10.88 -22.23
N ASP A 53 -4.65 11.62 -21.76
CA ASP A 53 -4.63 13.08 -21.75
C ASP A 53 -4.05 13.67 -20.45
N LEU A 54 -3.57 12.82 -19.56
CA LEU A 54 -2.99 13.27 -18.30
C LEU A 54 -1.73 14.12 -18.55
N ALA A 55 -1.69 15.32 -17.97
CA ALA A 55 -0.55 16.21 -18.14
C ALA A 55 0.74 15.57 -17.58
N ALA A 56 1.85 15.80 -18.29
CA ALA A 56 3.14 15.23 -17.91
C ALA A 56 3.58 15.62 -16.49
N ARG A 57 3.22 16.82 -16.02
CA ARG A 57 3.54 17.29 -14.66
C ARG A 57 2.96 16.36 -13.58
N TRP A 58 1.77 15.79 -13.84
CA TRP A 58 1.12 14.87 -12.90
C TRP A 58 1.77 13.50 -12.92
N GLU A 59 2.16 13.02 -14.09
CA GLU A 59 2.93 11.77 -14.22
C GLU A 59 4.27 11.90 -13.50
N ASN A 60 4.97 13.02 -13.69
CA ASN A 60 6.24 13.28 -13.02
C ASN A 60 6.10 13.36 -11.51
N LEU A 61 5.06 14.04 -11.02
CA LEU A 61 4.77 14.13 -9.59
C LEU A 61 4.45 12.75 -9.01
N PHE A 62 3.67 11.96 -9.72
CA PHE A 62 3.34 10.58 -9.32
C PHE A 62 4.60 9.74 -9.16
N GLU A 63 5.46 9.74 -10.17
CA GLU A 63 6.69 8.94 -10.15
C GLU A 63 7.66 9.38 -9.05
N SER A 64 7.87 10.68 -8.87
CA SER A 64 8.76 11.20 -7.85
C SER A 64 8.23 10.90 -6.45
N THR A 65 6.93 11.07 -6.22
CA THR A 65 6.30 10.76 -4.94
C THR A 65 6.38 9.27 -4.62
N ARG A 66 6.15 8.41 -5.61
CA ARG A 66 6.25 6.96 -5.43
C ARG A 66 7.67 6.52 -5.07
N ARG A 67 8.68 7.07 -5.75
CA ARG A 67 10.08 6.78 -5.40
C ARG A 67 10.40 7.18 -3.98
N ASP A 68 10.01 8.39 -3.58
CA ASP A 68 10.26 8.89 -2.23
C ASP A 68 9.53 8.03 -1.19
N PHE A 69 8.31 7.63 -1.49
CA PHE A 69 7.51 6.77 -0.62
C PHE A 69 8.16 5.40 -0.44
N ILE A 70 8.60 4.78 -1.52
CA ILE A 70 9.28 3.47 -1.47
C ILE A 70 10.56 3.58 -0.65
N THR A 71 11.35 4.63 -0.87
CA THR A 71 12.58 4.86 -0.11
C THR A 71 12.30 5.07 1.38
N SER A 72 11.31 5.88 1.72
CA SER A 72 10.96 6.17 3.12
C SER A 72 10.32 4.98 3.82
N THR A 73 9.51 4.17 3.11
CA THR A 73 8.87 2.99 3.71
C THR A 73 9.86 1.86 3.98
N ALA A 74 11.03 1.88 3.38
CA ALA A 74 12.08 0.92 3.72
C ALA A 74 12.44 0.98 5.21
N ASP A 75 12.29 2.15 5.83
CA ASP A 75 12.58 2.37 7.25
C ASP A 75 11.36 2.15 8.16
N ILE A 76 10.17 1.94 7.60
CA ILE A 76 8.98 1.66 8.41
C ILE A 76 9.03 0.23 8.91
N GLY A 77 8.81 0.04 10.22
CA GLY A 77 8.91 -1.26 10.87
C GLY A 77 8.11 -2.36 10.19
N ILE A 78 6.86 -2.07 9.77
CA ILE A 78 6.02 -3.06 9.12
C ILE A 78 6.58 -3.54 7.77
N ALA A 79 7.41 -2.71 7.10
CA ALA A 79 8.06 -3.09 5.85
C ALA A 79 9.28 -3.98 6.09
N GLN A 80 9.82 -4.00 7.30
CA GLN A 80 10.99 -4.80 7.63
C GLN A 80 10.58 -6.22 8.00
N LYS A 81 11.30 -7.18 7.42
CA LYS A 81 11.05 -8.61 7.63
C LYS A 81 11.02 -9.00 9.12
N VAL A 82 11.98 -8.50 9.89
CA VAL A 82 12.07 -8.79 11.33
C VAL A 82 10.83 -8.33 12.08
N HIS A 83 10.36 -7.12 11.79
CA HIS A 83 9.15 -6.59 12.43
C HIS A 83 7.90 -7.36 12.03
N ARG A 84 7.80 -7.77 10.76
CA ARG A 84 6.69 -8.60 10.28
C ARG A 84 6.68 -9.95 10.98
N LEU A 85 7.83 -10.59 11.09
CA LEU A 85 7.94 -11.91 11.75
C LEU A 85 7.58 -11.81 13.23
N LYS A 86 8.02 -10.76 13.92
CA LYS A 86 7.66 -10.55 15.33
C LYS A 86 6.16 -10.32 15.51
N ALA A 87 5.55 -9.55 14.62
CA ALA A 87 4.11 -9.33 14.63
C ALA A 87 3.34 -10.63 14.40
N LEU A 88 3.78 -11.43 13.42
CA LEU A 88 3.19 -12.74 13.15
C LEU A 88 3.32 -13.67 14.36
N GLY A 89 4.47 -13.64 15.06
CA GLY A 89 4.67 -14.41 16.27
C GLY A 89 3.68 -14.06 17.38
N ARG A 90 3.42 -12.76 17.60
CA ARG A 90 2.42 -12.32 18.57
C ARG A 90 1.01 -12.75 18.18
N MET A 91 0.67 -12.61 16.90
CA MET A 91 -0.64 -13.02 16.37
C MET A 91 -0.83 -14.54 16.51
N PHE A 92 0.21 -15.31 16.24
CA PHE A 92 0.19 -16.77 16.38
C PHE A 92 -0.10 -17.18 17.82
N LYS A 93 0.60 -16.61 18.78
CA LYS A 93 0.36 -16.90 20.20
C LYS A 93 -1.06 -16.58 20.64
N LYS A 94 -1.59 -15.46 20.17
CA LYS A 94 -2.97 -15.06 20.47
C LYS A 94 -3.98 -16.02 19.85
N ALA A 95 -3.81 -16.35 18.56
CA ALA A 95 -4.70 -17.28 17.86
C ALA A 95 -4.70 -18.66 18.55
N ARG A 96 -3.54 -19.15 18.94
CA ARG A 96 -3.38 -20.40 19.64
C ARG A 96 -4.09 -20.40 21.00
N ARG A 97 -3.92 -19.32 21.77
CA ARG A 97 -4.60 -19.19 23.08
C ARG A 97 -6.12 -19.16 22.95
N MET A 98 -6.62 -18.57 21.85
CA MET A 98 -8.05 -18.52 21.57
C MET A 98 -8.61 -19.83 21.00
N GLY A 99 -7.74 -20.82 20.74
CA GLY A 99 -8.15 -22.08 20.12
C GLY A 99 -8.43 -21.96 18.63
N ASN A 100 -8.06 -20.84 18.00
CA ASN A 100 -8.25 -20.65 16.56
C ASN A 100 -7.07 -21.26 15.81
N TYR A 101 -7.08 -22.59 15.72
CA TYR A 101 -5.97 -23.33 15.10
C TYR A 101 -5.88 -23.14 13.60
N HIS A 102 -7.00 -22.85 12.93
CA HIS A 102 -6.99 -22.56 11.51
C HIS A 102 -6.21 -21.26 11.21
N LEU A 103 -6.49 -20.20 11.99
CA LEU A 103 -5.75 -18.94 11.88
C LEU A 103 -4.28 -19.14 12.27
N ALA A 104 -4.01 -19.89 13.34
CA ALA A 104 -2.65 -20.17 13.78
C ALA A 104 -1.84 -20.86 12.67
N ALA A 105 -2.43 -21.84 11.98
CA ALA A 105 -1.79 -22.52 10.85
C ALA A 105 -1.49 -21.58 9.69
N LYS A 106 -2.43 -20.67 9.38
CA LYS A 106 -2.23 -19.64 8.33
C LYS A 106 -1.10 -18.68 8.68
N ILE A 107 -1.01 -18.27 9.93
CA ILE A 107 0.05 -17.38 10.40
C ILE A 107 1.41 -18.08 10.29
N LEU A 108 1.50 -19.36 10.64
CA LEU A 108 2.73 -20.15 10.48
C LEU A 108 3.15 -20.22 9.02
N GLU A 109 2.20 -20.43 8.12
CA GLU A 109 2.46 -20.46 6.67
C GLU A 109 2.98 -19.10 6.21
N GLN A 110 2.36 -18.01 6.64
CA GLN A 110 2.81 -16.67 6.29
C GLN A 110 4.22 -16.39 6.82
N ALA A 111 4.53 -16.81 8.04
CA ALA A 111 5.86 -16.66 8.61
C ALA A 111 6.91 -17.45 7.81
N ALA A 112 6.56 -18.64 7.34
CA ALA A 112 7.45 -19.44 6.49
C ALA A 112 7.72 -18.74 5.16
N LYS A 113 6.70 -18.14 4.54
CA LYS A 113 6.86 -17.33 3.31
C LYS A 113 7.77 -16.14 3.53
N GLU A 114 7.57 -15.43 4.63
CA GLU A 114 8.38 -14.26 4.97
C GLU A 114 9.83 -14.64 5.22
N SER A 115 10.09 -15.78 5.83
CA SER A 115 11.45 -16.24 6.11
C SER A 115 12.17 -16.76 4.87
N GLY A 116 11.43 -17.09 3.81
CA GLY A 116 11.97 -17.64 2.56
C GLY A 116 12.27 -19.13 2.61
N CYS A 117 12.00 -19.78 3.72
CA CYS A 117 12.32 -21.22 3.88
C CYS A 117 11.28 -22.13 3.25
N TYR A 118 10.05 -21.67 3.13
CA TYR A 118 8.91 -22.47 2.72
C TYR A 118 9.00 -22.97 1.27
N TYR A 119 9.44 -22.12 0.39
CA TYR A 119 9.49 -22.41 -1.04
C TYR A 119 10.90 -22.62 -1.58
N ASP A 120 11.93 -22.42 -0.78
CA ASP A 120 13.29 -22.47 -1.27
C ASP A 120 13.90 -23.85 -1.06
N ARG A 121 13.61 -24.74 -1.99
CA ARG A 121 14.20 -26.08 -2.02
C ARG A 121 15.70 -26.07 -2.26
N ARG A 122 16.25 -24.97 -2.82
CA ARG A 122 17.68 -24.86 -3.11
C ARG A 122 18.51 -24.70 -1.84
N ARG A 123 17.99 -24.02 -0.82
CA ARG A 123 18.68 -23.85 0.46
C ARG A 123 18.91 -25.19 1.19
N LYS A 124 18.01 -26.14 1.02
CA LYS A 124 18.15 -27.46 1.62
C LYS A 124 19.26 -28.30 0.98
N ARG A 125 19.67 -27.96 -0.26
CA ARG A 125 20.73 -28.66 -0.99
C ARG A 125 22.10 -28.05 -0.81
N ALA A 126 22.16 -26.81 -0.31
CA ALA A 126 23.39 -26.05 -0.15
C ALA A 126 24.06 -26.25 1.23
N VAL A 127 23.49 -27.10 2.07
CA VAL A 127 24.07 -27.45 3.39
C VAL A 127 24.93 -28.68 3.27
#